data_ed6638a88dd766c2a1d4a87102135b91
#
_entry.id   ed6638a88dd766c2a1d4a87102135b91
#
_cell.length_a   1.000
_cell.length_b   1.000
_cell.length_c   1.000
_cell.angle_alpha   90.00
_cell.angle_beta   90.00
_cell.angle_gamma   90.00
#
_symmetry.space_group_name_H-M   'P 1'
#
loop_
_entity.id
_entity.type
_entity.pdbx_description
1 polymer ?
#
loop_
_entity_poly.entity_id
_entity_poly.type
_entity_poly.pdbx_seq_one_letter_code
_entity_poly.pdbx_strand_id
1 'polypeptide(L)'
;MSQISRPQSVGPHSALDADAVRAAYRRWAGVYDLVFGGVSGWGRRLAAAEVNRLPGTRVLEVGVGTGLALPRYRRDKRITGIDLSAEMLERARARVASENLSHVEALLELDAESTGFEDGEFDIAVAMFVASVVPNPRQLMAELRRVVRPGGHILFVNHFAAEGGLRWWAERTLAPASRALGWHPDFAVDALFNPEERACARFTPVPPFGLFTLAQFGN
;
A
#
# COMPACT_ATOMS: atom_id res chain seq x y z
N MET A 1 -24.91 -7.07 45.79
CA MET A 1 -23.61 -7.72 45.47
C MET A 1 -23.46 -7.68 43.94
N SER A 2 -22.81 -6.63 43.45
CA SER A 2 -22.56 -6.45 42.01
C SER A 2 -21.23 -7.12 41.63
N GLN A 3 -21.30 -8.04 40.69
CA GLN A 3 -20.11 -8.65 40.11
C GLN A 3 -19.53 -7.72 39.05
N ILE A 4 -18.34 -7.23 39.30
CA ILE A 4 -17.53 -6.46 38.35
C ILE A 4 -16.86 -7.46 37.39
N SER A 5 -17.29 -7.49 36.14
CA SER A 5 -16.66 -8.27 35.07
C SER A 5 -15.26 -7.69 34.75
N ARG A 6 -14.23 -8.52 34.90
CA ARG A 6 -12.86 -8.21 34.51
C ARG A 6 -12.77 -8.11 32.95
N PRO A 7 -12.05 -7.16 32.39
CA PRO A 7 -11.77 -7.14 30.95
C PRO A 7 -10.86 -8.32 30.61
N GLN A 8 -11.23 -9.04 29.55
CA GLN A 8 -10.43 -10.13 29.00
C GLN A 8 -9.15 -9.54 28.34
N SER A 9 -8.01 -10.08 28.73
CA SER A 9 -6.70 -9.77 28.15
C SER A 9 -6.67 -10.22 26.70
N VAL A 10 -6.43 -9.27 25.79
CA VAL A 10 -6.10 -9.55 24.38
C VAL A 10 -4.75 -10.27 24.35
N GLY A 11 -4.72 -11.48 23.82
CA GLY A 11 -3.54 -12.35 23.77
C GLY A 11 -2.51 -11.89 22.72
N PRO A 12 -1.28 -12.42 22.77
CA PRO A 12 -0.13 -11.96 21.99
C PRO A 12 -0.09 -12.54 20.56
N HIS A 13 -1.14 -12.33 19.76
CA HIS A 13 -1.18 -12.82 18.38
C HIS A 13 -0.60 -11.84 17.34
N SER A 14 -0.39 -10.55 17.67
CA SER A 14 0.04 -9.54 16.71
C SER A 14 1.55 -9.52 16.41
N ALA A 15 2.40 -9.89 17.38
CA ALA A 15 3.86 -9.85 17.18
C ALA A 15 4.40 -11.03 16.35
N LEU A 16 3.78 -12.21 16.47
CA LEU A 16 4.18 -13.40 15.72
C LEU A 16 3.80 -13.32 14.23
N ASP A 17 2.73 -12.61 13.89
CA ASP A 17 2.33 -12.39 12.50
C ASP A 17 3.25 -11.41 11.78
N ALA A 18 3.70 -10.34 12.42
CA ALA A 18 4.62 -9.36 11.84
C ALA A 18 6.00 -9.97 11.50
N ASP A 19 6.52 -10.84 12.38
CA ASP A 19 7.81 -11.51 12.13
C ASP A 19 7.69 -12.61 11.06
N ALA A 20 6.57 -13.29 10.98
CA ALA A 20 6.29 -14.26 9.91
C ALA A 20 6.16 -13.57 8.55
N VAL A 21 5.50 -12.42 8.50
CA VAL A 21 5.40 -11.57 7.31
C VAL A 21 6.78 -11.05 6.89
N ARG A 22 7.59 -10.54 7.84
CA ARG A 22 8.98 -10.12 7.57
C ARG A 22 9.85 -11.26 7.05
N ALA A 23 9.71 -12.47 7.59
CA ALA A 23 10.46 -13.65 7.16
C ALA A 23 10.04 -14.14 5.77
N ALA A 24 8.76 -14.08 5.43
CA ALA A 24 8.23 -14.38 4.10
C ALA A 24 8.73 -13.36 3.06
N TYR A 25 8.69 -12.07 3.36
CA TYR A 25 9.21 -11.01 2.49
C TYR A 25 10.71 -11.16 2.20
N ARG A 26 11.54 -11.50 3.20
CA ARG A 26 12.98 -11.73 3.00
C ARG A 26 13.29 -12.89 2.04
N ARG A 27 12.48 -13.94 2.06
CA ARG A 27 12.69 -15.12 1.21
C ARG A 27 12.27 -14.89 -0.25
N TRP A 28 11.31 -14.00 -0.48
CA TRP A 28 10.69 -13.77 -1.78
C TRP A 28 11.12 -12.49 -2.50
N ALA A 29 11.92 -11.64 -1.87
CA ALA A 29 12.33 -10.34 -2.40
C ALA A 29 12.96 -10.40 -3.81
N GLY A 30 13.71 -11.46 -4.13
CA GLY A 30 14.30 -11.66 -5.46
C GLY A 30 13.34 -12.19 -6.53
N VAL A 31 12.35 -12.99 -6.13
CA VAL A 31 11.36 -13.59 -7.02
C VAL A 31 10.15 -12.66 -7.19
N TYR A 32 9.88 -11.84 -6.18
CA TYR A 32 8.77 -10.90 -6.16
C TYR A 32 8.88 -9.85 -7.27
N ASP A 33 10.05 -9.27 -7.48
CA ASP A 33 10.30 -8.30 -8.55
C ASP A 33 10.12 -8.91 -9.95
N LEU A 34 10.44 -10.20 -10.13
CA LEU A 34 10.36 -10.87 -11.42
C LEU A 34 8.91 -11.29 -11.75
N VAL A 35 8.20 -11.86 -10.78
CA VAL A 35 6.84 -12.40 -10.98
C VAL A 35 5.78 -11.29 -10.91
N PHE A 36 5.88 -10.40 -9.91
CA PHE A 36 4.94 -9.29 -9.72
C PHE A 36 5.35 -8.02 -10.48
N GLY A 37 6.62 -7.86 -10.84
CA GLY A 37 7.14 -6.68 -11.55
C GLY A 37 6.43 -6.41 -12.88
N GLY A 38 6.13 -7.47 -13.64
CA GLY A 38 5.42 -7.36 -14.92
C GLY A 38 3.95 -7.02 -14.76
N VAL A 39 3.21 -7.80 -13.96
CA VAL A 39 1.74 -7.66 -13.81
C VAL A 39 1.39 -6.39 -13.02
N SER A 40 2.14 -6.05 -11.98
CA SER A 40 1.94 -4.84 -11.18
C SER A 40 2.50 -3.57 -11.82
N GLY A 41 3.28 -3.69 -12.90
CA GLY A 41 3.87 -2.56 -13.62
C GLY A 41 2.85 -1.55 -14.16
N TRP A 42 1.69 -2.03 -14.60
CA TRP A 42 0.60 -1.16 -15.05
C TRP A 42 -0.02 -0.37 -13.91
N GLY A 43 -0.22 -1.01 -12.73
CA GLY A 43 -0.72 -0.35 -11.54
C GLY A 43 0.21 0.78 -11.08
N ARG A 44 1.51 0.52 -11.01
CA ARG A 44 2.51 1.55 -10.67
C ARG A 44 2.54 2.70 -11.68
N ARG A 45 2.45 2.40 -12.99
CA ARG A 45 2.39 3.44 -14.03
C ARG A 45 1.16 4.33 -13.86
N LEU A 46 0.00 3.72 -13.64
CA LEU A 46 -1.25 4.45 -13.48
C LEU A 46 -1.23 5.30 -12.20
N ALA A 47 -0.79 4.74 -11.08
CA ALA A 47 -0.68 5.46 -9.81
C ALA A 47 0.28 6.67 -9.93
N ALA A 48 1.48 6.45 -10.47
CA ALA A 48 2.45 7.53 -10.65
C ALA A 48 1.94 8.60 -11.63
N ALA A 49 1.24 8.21 -12.70
CA ALA A 49 0.64 9.15 -13.63
C ALA A 49 -0.44 10.00 -12.95
N GLU A 50 -1.25 9.39 -12.08
CA GLU A 50 -2.28 10.12 -11.34
C GLU A 50 -1.65 11.05 -10.28
N VAL A 51 -0.67 10.58 -9.50
CA VAL A 51 0.10 11.43 -8.58
C VAL A 51 0.71 12.64 -9.31
N ASN A 52 1.23 12.45 -10.51
CA ASN A 52 1.82 13.52 -11.32
C ASN A 52 0.80 14.56 -11.81
N ARG A 53 -0.49 14.18 -11.92
CA ARG A 53 -1.59 15.09 -12.33
C ARG A 53 -2.15 15.88 -11.16
N LEU A 54 -2.12 15.30 -9.95
CA LEU A 54 -2.71 15.90 -8.78
C LEU A 54 -1.92 17.13 -8.33
N PRO A 55 -2.61 18.15 -7.77
CA PRO A 55 -1.95 19.31 -7.17
C PRO A 55 -1.16 18.88 -5.93
N GLY A 56 -0.15 19.71 -5.59
CA GLY A 56 0.74 19.43 -4.46
C GLY A 56 2.02 18.74 -4.88
N THR A 57 3.03 18.88 -4.04
CA THR A 57 4.39 18.43 -4.33
C THR A 57 4.91 17.40 -3.33
N ARG A 58 4.49 17.48 -2.07
CA ARG A 58 4.94 16.57 -1.00
C ARG A 58 4.17 15.24 -1.09
N VAL A 59 4.87 14.18 -1.45
CA VAL A 59 4.26 12.85 -1.71
C VAL A 59 4.84 11.83 -0.76
N LEU A 60 3.98 11.13 -0.03
CA LEU A 60 4.33 9.94 0.73
C LEU A 60 4.04 8.69 -0.10
N GLU A 61 5.06 7.91 -0.43
CA GLU A 61 4.89 6.57 -1.00
C GLU A 61 5.03 5.52 0.11
N VAL A 62 3.96 4.80 0.38
CA VAL A 62 3.89 3.75 1.41
C VAL A 62 4.16 2.39 0.79
N GLY A 63 5.07 1.61 1.40
CA GLY A 63 5.53 0.35 0.84
C GLY A 63 6.34 0.57 -0.43
N VAL A 64 7.32 1.48 -0.38
CA VAL A 64 8.14 1.85 -1.54
C VAL A 64 8.93 0.67 -2.12
N GLY A 65 9.17 -0.38 -1.32
CA GLY A 65 9.87 -1.58 -1.71
C GLY A 65 11.26 -1.28 -2.28
N THR A 66 11.55 -1.85 -3.44
CA THR A 66 12.81 -1.62 -4.18
C THR A 66 12.81 -0.33 -5.01
N GLY A 67 11.80 0.54 -4.85
CA GLY A 67 11.72 1.85 -5.49
C GLY A 67 11.31 1.83 -6.97
N LEU A 68 10.58 0.80 -7.43
CA LEU A 68 10.21 0.64 -8.85
C LEU A 68 9.30 1.77 -9.39
N ALA A 69 8.57 2.48 -8.52
CA ALA A 69 7.74 3.60 -8.92
C ALA A 69 8.50 4.94 -8.93
N LEU A 70 9.55 5.08 -8.14
CA LEU A 70 10.29 6.33 -7.94
C LEU A 70 10.72 7.04 -9.25
N PRO A 71 11.24 6.34 -10.27
CA PRO A 71 11.62 6.99 -11.53
C PRO A 71 10.44 7.54 -12.34
N ARG A 72 9.19 7.18 -11.98
CA ARG A 72 7.97 7.55 -12.71
C ARG A 72 7.37 8.86 -12.23
N TYR A 73 7.78 9.33 -11.07
CA TYR A 73 7.33 10.63 -10.56
C TYR A 73 8.04 11.77 -11.27
N ARG A 74 7.31 12.85 -11.48
CA ARG A 74 7.87 14.08 -12.04
C ARG A 74 8.88 14.67 -11.07
N ARG A 75 9.87 15.36 -11.61
CA ARG A 75 10.96 15.98 -10.84
C ARG A 75 10.51 17.15 -9.93
N ASP A 76 9.31 17.67 -10.14
CA ASP A 76 8.70 18.69 -9.30
C ASP A 76 7.96 18.11 -8.08
N LYS A 77 7.81 16.79 -8.00
CA LYS A 77 7.33 16.08 -6.80
C LYS A 77 8.50 15.83 -5.86
N ARG A 78 8.23 15.88 -4.58
CA ARG A 78 9.18 15.63 -3.46
C ARG A 78 8.71 14.36 -2.77
N ILE A 79 9.45 13.29 -2.96
CA ILE A 79 9.00 11.95 -2.54
C ILE A 79 9.68 11.56 -1.23
N THR A 80 8.87 11.25 -0.22
CA THR A 80 9.28 10.47 0.94
C THR A 80 8.73 9.06 0.79
N GLY A 81 9.61 8.07 0.73
CA GLY A 81 9.23 6.66 0.65
C GLY A 81 9.41 5.97 2.00
N ILE A 82 8.45 5.15 2.41
CA ILE A 82 8.56 4.31 3.62
C ILE A 82 8.36 2.84 3.29
N ASP A 83 9.07 1.98 4.03
CA ASP A 83 8.92 0.52 3.99
C ASP A 83 9.33 -0.08 5.34
N LEU A 84 8.78 -1.24 5.71
CA LEU A 84 9.20 -1.98 6.91
C LEU A 84 10.50 -2.76 6.73
N SER A 85 10.96 -2.94 5.49
CA SER A 85 12.13 -3.76 5.14
C SER A 85 13.34 -2.89 4.84
N ALA A 86 14.33 -2.90 5.74
CA ALA A 86 15.64 -2.26 5.52
C ALA A 86 16.30 -2.75 4.22
N GLU A 87 16.17 -4.05 3.89
CA GLU A 87 16.75 -4.65 2.67
C GLU A 87 16.11 -4.06 1.39
N MET A 88 14.78 -3.87 1.40
CA MET A 88 14.08 -3.24 0.28
C MET A 88 14.53 -1.78 0.12
N LEU A 89 14.67 -1.06 1.23
CA LEU A 89 15.12 0.33 1.23
C LEU A 89 16.56 0.48 0.74
N GLU A 90 17.45 -0.47 1.02
CA GLU A 90 18.81 -0.47 0.46
C GLU A 90 18.79 -0.55 -1.07
N ARG A 91 17.96 -1.42 -1.62
CA ARG A 91 17.77 -1.52 -3.08
C ARG A 91 17.14 -0.24 -3.66
N ALA A 92 16.17 0.34 -2.96
CA ALA A 92 15.59 1.62 -3.37
C ALA A 92 16.63 2.74 -3.35
N ARG A 93 17.49 2.83 -2.32
CA ARG A 93 18.59 3.81 -2.26
C ARG A 93 19.60 3.61 -3.39
N ALA A 94 19.97 2.36 -3.68
CA ALA A 94 20.83 2.04 -4.82
C ALA A 94 20.22 2.51 -6.15
N ARG A 95 18.91 2.32 -6.34
CA ARG A 95 18.17 2.82 -7.50
C ARG A 95 18.18 4.34 -7.57
N VAL A 96 17.87 5.02 -6.46
CA VAL A 96 17.90 6.49 -6.38
C VAL A 96 19.25 7.03 -6.81
N ALA A 97 20.34 6.43 -6.34
CA ALA A 97 21.71 6.82 -6.68
C ALA A 97 22.01 6.55 -8.17
N SER A 98 21.72 5.33 -8.65
CA SER A 98 22.07 4.93 -10.04
C SER A 98 21.28 5.68 -11.10
N GLU A 99 20.02 6.05 -10.81
CA GLU A 99 19.14 6.76 -11.74
C GLU A 99 19.08 8.28 -11.48
N ASN A 100 19.90 8.81 -10.56
CA ASN A 100 19.96 10.23 -10.16
C ASN A 100 18.58 10.82 -9.84
N LEU A 101 17.80 10.14 -8.97
CA LEU A 101 16.45 10.55 -8.63
C LEU A 101 16.44 11.64 -7.54
N SER A 102 16.88 12.85 -7.89
CA SER A 102 17.04 13.99 -6.95
C SER A 102 15.74 14.49 -6.30
N HIS A 103 14.59 14.07 -6.80
CA HIS A 103 13.27 14.39 -6.26
C HIS A 103 12.84 13.44 -5.11
N VAL A 104 13.61 12.39 -4.84
CA VAL A 104 13.42 11.51 -3.66
C VAL A 104 14.20 12.10 -2.50
N GLU A 105 13.48 12.60 -1.48
CA GLU A 105 14.08 13.30 -0.35
C GLU A 105 14.51 12.36 0.77
N ALA A 106 13.67 11.35 1.03
CA ALA A 106 13.94 10.39 2.09
C ALA A 106 13.43 8.99 1.75
N LEU A 107 14.14 7.98 2.27
CA LEU A 107 13.72 6.57 2.28
C LEU A 107 13.90 6.06 3.71
N LEU A 108 12.78 5.83 4.43
CA LEU A 108 12.75 5.60 5.86
C LEU A 108 12.15 4.23 6.20
N GLU A 109 12.74 3.56 7.18
CA GLU A 109 12.21 2.32 7.74
C GLU A 109 11.15 2.67 8.79
N LEU A 110 9.87 2.63 8.40
CA LEU A 110 8.75 3.01 9.24
C LEU A 110 7.57 2.08 9.05
N ASP A 111 6.78 1.93 10.12
CA ASP A 111 5.48 1.27 10.07
C ASP A 111 4.43 2.19 9.44
N ALA A 112 3.77 1.72 8.40
CA ALA A 112 2.72 2.46 7.71
C ALA A 112 1.47 2.72 8.57
N GLU A 113 1.26 1.91 9.61
CA GLU A 113 0.14 2.07 10.55
C GLU A 113 0.42 3.12 11.65
N SER A 114 1.68 3.56 11.79
CA SER A 114 2.13 4.55 12.78
C SER A 114 3.44 5.20 12.34
N THR A 115 3.38 6.13 11.40
CA THR A 115 4.55 6.69 10.73
C THR A 115 5.34 7.68 11.56
N GLY A 116 4.71 8.33 12.53
CA GLY A 116 5.32 9.40 13.33
C GLY A 116 5.50 10.74 12.62
N PHE A 117 5.02 10.90 11.37
CA PHE A 117 4.97 12.19 10.68
C PHE A 117 3.96 13.13 11.33
N GLU A 118 4.08 14.43 11.07
CA GLU A 118 3.14 15.44 11.55
C GLU A 118 1.78 15.35 10.81
N ASP A 119 0.73 15.88 11.44
CA ASP A 119 -0.60 15.99 10.83
C ASP A 119 -0.54 16.91 9.61
N GLY A 120 -1.04 16.44 8.47
CA GLY A 120 -1.07 17.24 7.24
C GLY A 120 0.30 17.51 6.60
N GLU A 121 1.32 16.72 6.93
CA GLU A 121 2.67 16.89 6.40
C GLU A 121 2.74 16.71 4.89
N PHE A 122 1.88 15.88 4.30
CA PHE A 122 1.90 15.56 2.87
C PHE A 122 0.69 16.13 2.11
N ASP A 123 0.89 16.40 0.83
CA ASP A 123 -0.18 16.77 -0.10
C ASP A 123 -0.87 15.54 -0.69
N ILE A 124 -0.09 14.46 -0.89
CA ILE A 124 -0.54 13.22 -1.51
C ILE A 124 0.08 12.04 -0.76
N ALA A 125 -0.72 11.02 -0.47
CA ALA A 125 -0.21 9.70 -0.08
C ALA A 125 -0.59 8.67 -1.14
N VAL A 126 0.32 7.74 -1.43
CA VAL A 126 0.07 6.63 -2.35
C VAL A 126 0.59 5.32 -1.75
N ALA A 127 -0.28 4.32 -1.67
CA ALA A 127 0.02 2.98 -1.19
C ALA A 127 -0.27 1.97 -2.31
N MET A 128 0.79 1.34 -2.84
CA MET A 128 0.68 0.40 -3.96
C MET A 128 0.96 -1.02 -3.48
N PHE A 129 -0.08 -1.88 -3.50
CA PHE A 129 -0.01 -3.30 -3.12
C PHE A 129 0.30 -3.54 -1.63
N VAL A 130 0.07 -2.53 -0.78
CA VAL A 130 0.36 -2.56 0.66
C VAL A 130 -0.87 -2.92 1.49
N ALA A 131 -2.04 -2.41 1.14
CA ALA A 131 -3.24 -2.52 1.97
C ALA A 131 -3.66 -3.96 2.31
N SER A 132 -3.35 -4.92 1.43
CA SER A 132 -3.66 -6.34 1.63
C SER A 132 -2.63 -7.10 2.47
N VAL A 133 -1.51 -6.48 2.82
CA VAL A 133 -0.41 -7.13 3.54
C VAL A 133 -0.10 -6.50 4.89
N VAL A 134 -0.68 -5.35 5.20
CA VAL A 134 -0.60 -4.76 6.55
C VAL A 134 -1.55 -5.50 7.50
N PRO A 135 -1.20 -5.62 8.79
CA PRO A 135 -2.04 -6.25 9.79
C PRO A 135 -3.40 -5.57 9.96
N ASN A 136 -3.45 -4.24 9.89
CA ASN A 136 -4.65 -3.46 10.13
C ASN A 136 -4.88 -2.39 9.03
N PRO A 137 -5.53 -2.75 7.90
CA PRO A 137 -5.79 -1.81 6.80
C PRO A 137 -6.56 -0.55 7.21
N ARG A 138 -7.43 -0.64 8.23
CA ARG A 138 -8.16 0.52 8.77
C ARG A 138 -7.24 1.50 9.49
N GLN A 139 -6.24 0.98 10.20
CA GLN A 139 -5.24 1.81 10.87
C GLN A 139 -4.33 2.51 9.86
N LEU A 140 -3.90 1.78 8.82
CA LEU A 140 -3.21 2.38 7.67
C LEU A 140 -4.01 3.55 7.09
N MET A 141 -5.32 3.34 6.83
CA MET A 141 -6.18 4.39 6.28
C MET A 141 -6.28 5.61 7.22
N ALA A 142 -6.48 5.37 8.52
CA ALA A 142 -6.55 6.44 9.52
C ALA A 142 -5.23 7.24 9.58
N GLU A 143 -4.09 6.55 9.54
CA GLU A 143 -2.78 7.19 9.53
C GLU A 143 -2.56 8.01 8.26
N LEU A 144 -2.91 7.49 7.08
CA LEU A 144 -2.78 8.26 5.83
C LEU A 144 -3.68 9.50 5.85
N ARG A 145 -4.88 9.42 6.43
CA ARG A 145 -5.75 10.58 6.60
C ARG A 145 -5.18 11.62 7.55
N ARG A 146 -4.47 11.19 8.57
CA ARG A 146 -3.82 12.09 9.53
C ARG A 146 -2.66 12.85 8.89
N VAL A 147 -1.79 12.12 8.17
CA VAL A 147 -0.56 12.72 7.60
C VAL A 147 -0.77 13.48 6.29
N VAL A 148 -1.89 13.25 5.60
CA VAL A 148 -2.29 14.02 4.41
C VAL A 148 -3.12 15.22 4.84
N ARG A 149 -2.75 16.42 4.36
CA ARG A 149 -3.47 17.65 4.69
C ARG A 149 -4.93 17.62 4.23
N PRO A 150 -5.83 18.39 4.86
CA PRO A 150 -7.18 18.62 4.33
C PRO A 150 -7.13 19.15 2.88
N GLY A 151 -7.96 18.58 2.01
CA GLY A 151 -7.96 18.83 0.57
C GLY A 151 -6.79 18.22 -0.18
N GLY A 152 -5.99 17.37 0.46
CA GLY A 152 -4.99 16.50 -0.18
C GLY A 152 -5.62 15.25 -0.77
N HIS A 153 -4.80 14.32 -1.25
CA HIS A 153 -5.27 13.12 -1.96
C HIS A 153 -4.63 11.86 -1.42
N ILE A 154 -5.42 10.80 -1.32
CA ILE A 154 -4.95 9.46 -0.94
C ILE A 154 -5.28 8.49 -2.07
N LEU A 155 -4.27 7.72 -2.50
CA LEU A 155 -4.37 6.74 -3.57
C LEU A 155 -3.96 5.36 -3.09
N PHE A 156 -4.75 4.36 -3.48
CA PHE A 156 -4.39 2.96 -3.30
C PHE A 156 -4.39 2.24 -4.64
N VAL A 157 -3.38 1.43 -4.90
CA VAL A 157 -3.45 0.41 -5.95
C VAL A 157 -3.40 -0.94 -5.27
N ASN A 158 -4.48 -1.69 -5.38
CA ASN A 158 -4.56 -3.01 -4.78
C ASN A 158 -5.40 -3.95 -5.63
N HIS A 159 -5.22 -5.25 -5.41
CA HIS A 159 -6.21 -6.22 -5.81
C HIS A 159 -7.34 -6.19 -4.79
N PHE A 160 -8.54 -5.96 -5.24
CA PHE A 160 -9.74 -6.12 -4.43
C PHE A 160 -10.53 -7.30 -4.95
N ALA A 161 -11.01 -8.14 -4.03
CA ALA A 161 -11.83 -9.29 -4.36
C ALA A 161 -13.04 -8.90 -5.20
N ALA A 162 -13.33 -9.69 -6.22
CA ALA A 162 -14.53 -9.47 -7.03
C ALA A 162 -15.79 -9.82 -6.21
N GLU A 163 -16.82 -8.97 -6.26
CA GLU A 163 -18.09 -9.19 -5.58
C GLU A 163 -18.98 -10.22 -6.30
N GLY A 164 -18.60 -10.65 -7.54
CA GLY A 164 -19.33 -11.63 -8.33
C GLY A 164 -18.81 -11.80 -9.76
N GLY A 165 -19.46 -12.67 -10.54
CA GLY A 165 -19.14 -12.92 -11.95
C GLY A 165 -18.02 -13.92 -12.19
N LEU A 166 -17.60 -14.07 -13.46
CA LEU A 166 -16.55 -15.00 -13.89
C LEU A 166 -15.21 -14.78 -13.16
N ARG A 167 -14.87 -13.55 -12.84
CA ARG A 167 -13.67 -13.19 -12.10
C ARG A 167 -13.69 -13.76 -10.68
N TRP A 168 -14.81 -13.67 -9.97
CA TRP A 168 -14.99 -14.27 -8.65
C TRP A 168 -14.74 -15.77 -8.64
N TRP A 169 -15.25 -16.48 -9.68
CA TRP A 169 -15.01 -17.92 -9.85
C TRP A 169 -13.53 -18.23 -10.08
N ALA A 170 -12.87 -17.48 -10.95
CA ALA A 170 -11.44 -17.65 -11.23
C ALA A 170 -10.57 -17.37 -9.99
N GLU A 171 -10.84 -16.30 -9.25
CA GLU A 171 -10.13 -15.96 -8.01
C GLU A 171 -10.29 -17.05 -6.95
N ARG A 172 -11.49 -17.59 -6.80
CA ARG A 172 -11.78 -18.64 -5.82
C ARG A 172 -11.11 -19.98 -6.15
N THR A 173 -10.98 -20.32 -7.42
CA THR A 173 -10.28 -21.54 -7.85
C THR A 173 -8.76 -21.44 -7.71
N LEU A 174 -8.20 -20.26 -7.86
CA LEU A 174 -6.76 -19.97 -7.74
C LEU A 174 -6.33 -19.61 -6.31
N ALA A 175 -7.27 -19.37 -5.38
CA ALA A 175 -7.00 -18.96 -4.01
C ALA A 175 -6.02 -19.86 -3.22
N PRO A 176 -6.03 -21.20 -3.35
CA PRO A 176 -5.07 -22.06 -2.65
C PRO A 176 -3.62 -21.83 -3.09
N ALA A 177 -3.40 -21.59 -4.40
CA ALA A 177 -2.07 -21.35 -4.95
C ALA A 177 -1.56 -19.94 -4.61
N SER A 178 -2.44 -18.94 -4.55
CA SER A 178 -2.09 -17.55 -4.27
C SER A 178 -1.65 -17.34 -2.82
N ARG A 179 -2.26 -18.04 -1.86
CA ARG A 179 -1.86 -18.00 -0.44
C ARG A 179 -0.42 -18.48 -0.22
N ALA A 180 0.01 -19.49 -0.97
CA ALA A 180 1.40 -19.97 -0.94
C ALA A 180 2.41 -18.91 -1.45
N LEU A 181 1.93 -17.95 -2.27
CA LEU A 181 2.71 -16.84 -2.82
C LEU A 181 2.59 -15.54 -1.98
N GLY A 182 1.91 -15.59 -0.80
CA GLY A 182 1.69 -14.41 0.04
C GLY A 182 0.74 -13.37 -0.55
N TRP A 183 -0.06 -13.76 -1.54
CA TRP A 183 -1.07 -12.90 -2.15
C TRP A 183 -2.46 -13.23 -1.59
N HIS A 184 -3.21 -12.21 -1.17
CA HIS A 184 -4.56 -12.32 -0.64
C HIS A 184 -5.58 -11.94 -1.72
N PRO A 185 -6.08 -12.91 -2.52
CA PRO A 185 -7.07 -12.65 -3.57
C PRO A 185 -8.45 -12.29 -3.02
N ASP A 186 -8.67 -12.53 -1.74
CA ASP A 186 -9.90 -12.32 -0.97
C ASP A 186 -9.94 -10.99 -0.21
N PHE A 187 -9.02 -10.06 -0.51
CA PHE A 187 -9.00 -8.74 0.15
C PHE A 187 -10.21 -7.90 -0.27
N ALA A 188 -11.16 -7.76 0.66
CA ALA A 188 -12.39 -7.01 0.41
C ALA A 188 -12.15 -5.49 0.43
N VAL A 189 -12.88 -4.75 -0.41
CA VAL A 189 -12.85 -3.27 -0.39
C VAL A 189 -13.23 -2.74 1.00
N ASP A 190 -14.21 -3.36 1.65
CA ASP A 190 -14.70 -2.97 2.97
C ASP A 190 -13.70 -3.26 4.11
N ALA A 191 -12.63 -4.02 3.86
CA ALA A 191 -11.53 -4.15 4.81
C ALA A 191 -10.70 -2.86 4.93
N LEU A 192 -10.64 -2.07 3.86
CA LEU A 192 -9.90 -0.81 3.80
C LEU A 192 -10.81 0.41 3.96
N PHE A 193 -11.93 0.46 3.24
CA PHE A 193 -12.84 1.60 3.20
C PHE A 193 -14.11 1.36 4.03
N ASN A 194 -14.57 2.35 4.77
CA ASN A 194 -15.91 2.37 5.30
C ASN A 194 -16.93 2.76 4.20
N PRO A 195 -18.25 2.63 4.42
CA PRO A 195 -19.24 2.95 3.40
C PRO A 195 -19.19 4.40 2.89
N GLU A 196 -18.87 5.36 3.77
CA GLU A 196 -18.77 6.77 3.42
C GLU A 196 -17.52 7.03 2.56
N GLU A 197 -16.39 6.50 2.95
CA GLU A 197 -15.13 6.56 2.20
C GLU A 197 -15.27 5.89 0.83
N ARG A 198 -15.93 4.72 0.79
CA ARG A 198 -16.21 4.01 -0.46
C ARG A 198 -17.09 4.83 -1.40
N ALA A 199 -18.09 5.54 -0.88
CA ALA A 199 -18.98 6.38 -1.68
C ALA A 199 -18.26 7.61 -2.26
N CYS A 200 -17.26 8.15 -1.56
CA CYS A 200 -16.46 9.29 -2.00
C CYS A 200 -15.26 8.90 -2.86
N ALA A 201 -14.84 7.62 -2.85
CA ALA A 201 -13.69 7.14 -3.60
C ALA A 201 -14.02 6.93 -5.08
N ARG A 202 -13.09 7.29 -5.94
CA ARG A 202 -13.14 6.96 -7.36
C ARG A 202 -12.32 5.70 -7.61
N PHE A 203 -12.97 4.66 -8.12
CA PHE A 203 -12.35 3.38 -8.46
C PHE A 203 -12.10 3.29 -9.97
N THR A 204 -10.85 3.03 -10.34
CA THR A 204 -10.44 2.89 -11.75
C THR A 204 -9.78 1.53 -11.94
N PRO A 205 -10.36 0.62 -12.76
CA PRO A 205 -9.72 -0.65 -13.08
C PRO A 205 -8.38 -0.46 -13.79
N VAL A 206 -7.36 -1.21 -13.36
CA VAL A 206 -6.02 -1.19 -13.95
C VAL A 206 -5.94 -2.21 -15.09
N PRO A 207 -5.53 -1.81 -16.32
CA PRO A 207 -5.29 -2.74 -17.42
C PRO A 207 -4.10 -3.69 -17.11
N PRO A 208 -4.06 -4.87 -17.75
CA PRO A 208 -5.15 -5.53 -18.46
C PRO A 208 -6.12 -6.21 -17.48
N PHE A 209 -7.33 -6.47 -17.94
CA PHE A 209 -8.37 -7.27 -17.24
C PHE A 209 -8.91 -6.70 -15.92
N GLY A 210 -8.44 -5.53 -15.42
CA GLY A 210 -8.91 -4.96 -14.15
C GLY A 210 -8.53 -5.80 -12.92
N LEU A 211 -7.44 -6.57 -12.98
CA LEU A 211 -6.96 -7.38 -11.87
C LEU A 211 -6.66 -6.53 -10.63
N PHE A 212 -6.12 -5.35 -10.85
CA PHE A 212 -5.94 -4.33 -9.82
C PHE A 212 -6.88 -3.17 -10.03
N THR A 213 -7.08 -2.41 -8.98
CA THR A 213 -7.90 -1.21 -9.00
C THR A 213 -7.11 -0.06 -8.36
N LEU A 214 -7.12 1.09 -9.01
CA LEU A 214 -6.71 2.35 -8.42
C LEU A 214 -7.92 2.96 -7.72
N ALA A 215 -7.87 3.09 -6.41
CA ALA A 215 -8.83 3.82 -5.61
C ALA A 215 -8.23 5.17 -5.22
N GLN A 216 -8.96 6.25 -5.44
CA GLN A 216 -8.54 7.61 -5.13
C GLN A 216 -9.66 8.35 -4.42
N PHE A 217 -9.33 9.09 -3.37
CA PHE A 217 -10.26 10.00 -2.72
C PHE A 217 -9.54 11.26 -2.22
N GLY A 218 -10.31 12.34 -2.00
CA GLY A 218 -9.85 13.55 -1.34
C GLY A 218 -9.93 13.40 0.19
N ASN A 219 -8.95 13.91 0.89
CA ASN A 219 -8.91 13.93 2.35
C ASN A 219 -9.63 15.15 2.94
#